data_76486537508e45a1224884e3be9a33d5
#
_entry.id   76486537508e45a1224884e3be9a33d5
#
_cell.length_a   1.000
_cell.length_b   1.000
_cell.length_c   1.000
_cell.angle_alpha   90.00
_cell.angle_beta   90.00
_cell.angle_gamma   90.00
#
_symmetry.space_group_name_H-M   'P 1'
#
loop_
_entity.id
_entity.type
_entity.pdbx_description
1 polymer ?
#
loop_
_entity_poly.entity_id
_entity_poly.type
_entity_poly.pdbx_seq_one_letter_code
_entity_poly.pdbx_strand_id
1 'polypeptide(L)'
;MSRRREKTYAPGPEFLAAWPSGASGNRINGLGERATRKASPMFWHPADQHPFGAVQQIAGASCRRTPDAAAAFASAYNYPELSPVNPEPARRTGEEWAEMAKEFALTHDADLFGATTLKDHYIVDGYAIEDQPNVIMLGFSHDYEELKHVPGTAENGRGPAEVGRQYARCTRASYALADWIRRQGFNAKPFPGPRADALLLIPAAIDAGLGELGKHGSLINRTYGSNLRLAGVTTDMPLTTQQMEQFGADDFCLNCRICEDACPPDAISETKQWVRGEERWYVDFDKCIPFFAENAGCAICIAVCPWARPGIAENLLAKMTRRREAMARSRVVAALSDEAAR
;
A
#
# COMPACT_ATOMS: atom_id res chain seq x y z
N MET A 1 -11.47 17.13 -26.12
CA MET A 1 -10.43 16.10 -25.94
C MET A 1 -9.09 16.80 -25.88
N SER A 2 -8.49 16.98 -24.70
CA SER A 2 -7.13 17.50 -24.58
C SER A 2 -6.18 16.42 -25.12
N ARG A 3 -5.32 16.77 -26.08
CA ARG A 3 -4.28 15.86 -26.56
C ARG A 3 -3.39 15.50 -25.38
N ARG A 4 -3.27 14.20 -25.10
CA ARG A 4 -2.30 13.66 -24.13
C ARG A 4 -0.92 14.18 -24.52
N ARG A 5 -0.24 14.86 -23.60
CA ARG A 5 1.11 15.37 -23.85
C ARG A 5 2.02 14.18 -24.04
N GLU A 6 2.77 14.15 -25.12
CA GLU A 6 3.75 13.07 -25.37
C GLU A 6 4.76 13.07 -24.21
N LYS A 7 4.92 11.91 -23.57
CA LYS A 7 5.79 11.75 -22.42
C LYS A 7 7.13 11.23 -22.92
N THR A 8 8.18 12.01 -22.68
CA THR A 8 9.52 11.84 -23.30
C THR A 8 10.57 11.24 -22.36
N TYR A 9 10.13 10.65 -21.20
CA TYR A 9 11.10 10.04 -20.30
C TYR A 9 11.77 8.83 -20.97
N ALA A 10 13.12 8.80 -20.90
CA ALA A 10 13.95 7.65 -21.25
C ALA A 10 14.90 7.36 -20.09
N PRO A 11 15.08 6.08 -19.70
CA PRO A 11 16.03 5.70 -18.65
C PRO A 11 17.46 6.04 -19.02
N GLY A 12 18.27 6.39 -18.01
CA GLY A 12 19.69 6.64 -18.19
C GLY A 12 20.49 5.37 -18.51
N PRO A 13 21.72 5.53 -19.04
CA PRO A 13 22.53 4.40 -19.47
C PRO A 13 22.92 3.45 -18.32
N GLU A 14 23.16 3.98 -17.13
CA GLU A 14 23.46 3.17 -15.93
C GLU A 14 22.28 2.27 -15.57
N PHE A 15 21.06 2.82 -15.59
CA PHE A 15 19.85 2.05 -15.34
C PHE A 15 19.63 0.97 -16.40
N LEU A 16 19.80 1.32 -17.69
CA LEU A 16 19.64 0.37 -18.79
C LEU A 16 20.66 -0.78 -18.71
N ALA A 17 21.88 -0.51 -18.27
CA ALA A 17 22.90 -1.55 -18.05
C ALA A 17 22.55 -2.50 -16.88
N ALA A 18 21.82 -2.00 -15.87
CA ALA A 18 21.38 -2.79 -14.72
C ALA A 18 20.07 -3.57 -14.98
N TRP A 19 19.31 -3.19 -16.02
CA TRP A 19 18.05 -3.89 -16.33
C TRP A 19 18.33 -5.29 -16.86
N PRO A 20 17.71 -6.33 -16.25
CA PRO A 20 18.02 -7.72 -16.65
C PRO A 20 17.47 -8.02 -18.06
N SER A 21 18.36 -8.53 -18.92
CA SER A 21 18.02 -8.85 -20.31
C SER A 21 16.84 -9.83 -20.41
N GLY A 22 15.85 -9.50 -21.20
CA GLY A 22 14.66 -10.33 -21.43
C GLY A 22 13.70 -10.46 -20.25
N ALA A 23 13.96 -9.80 -19.11
CA ALA A 23 13.07 -9.78 -17.98
C ALA A 23 11.97 -8.72 -18.14
N SER A 24 10.77 -9.07 -17.71
CA SER A 24 9.63 -8.16 -17.60
C SER A 24 8.98 -8.33 -16.23
N GLY A 25 8.94 -7.24 -15.47
CA GLY A 25 8.27 -7.24 -14.19
C GLY A 25 6.75 -7.35 -14.34
N ASN A 26 6.19 -6.83 -15.41
CA ASN A 26 4.80 -7.02 -15.74
C ASN A 26 4.43 -8.50 -15.89
N ARG A 27 5.27 -9.27 -16.59
CA ARG A 27 5.07 -10.71 -16.73
C ARG A 27 5.21 -11.45 -15.40
N ILE A 28 6.21 -11.12 -14.59
CA ILE A 28 6.39 -11.74 -13.26
C ILE A 28 5.22 -11.40 -12.34
N ASN A 29 4.71 -10.17 -12.38
CA ASN A 29 3.54 -9.73 -11.65
C ASN A 29 2.21 -10.33 -12.16
N GLY A 30 2.21 -11.00 -13.32
CA GLY A 30 1.04 -11.66 -13.88
C GLY A 30 0.08 -10.70 -14.58
N LEU A 31 0.60 -9.63 -15.21
CA LEU A 31 -0.21 -8.77 -16.06
C LEU A 31 -0.78 -9.56 -17.26
N GLY A 32 -2.10 -9.50 -17.45
CA GLY A 32 -2.84 -10.26 -18.45
C GLY A 32 -3.30 -11.66 -18.01
N GLU A 33 -2.80 -12.19 -16.90
CA GLU A 33 -3.19 -13.51 -16.39
C GLU A 33 -4.62 -13.51 -15.84
N ARG A 34 -5.40 -14.50 -16.28
CA ARG A 34 -6.77 -14.75 -15.80
C ARG A 34 -6.85 -15.86 -14.76
N ALA A 35 -5.81 -16.68 -14.63
CA ALA A 35 -5.71 -17.70 -13.60
C ALA A 35 -5.22 -17.08 -12.28
N THR A 36 -5.81 -17.52 -11.18
CA THR A 36 -5.41 -17.10 -9.84
C THR A 36 -4.11 -17.80 -9.42
N ARG A 37 -3.17 -17.05 -8.88
CA ARG A 37 -1.95 -17.55 -8.22
C ARG A 37 -1.45 -16.57 -7.18
N LYS A 38 -0.55 -17.00 -6.32
CA LYS A 38 0.19 -16.11 -5.41
C LYS A 38 1.05 -15.11 -6.19
N ALA A 39 1.32 -13.98 -5.58
CA ALA A 39 2.29 -13.03 -6.10
C ALA A 39 3.70 -13.59 -6.00
N SER A 40 4.47 -13.50 -7.08
CA SER A 40 5.88 -13.87 -7.04
C SER A 40 6.70 -12.84 -6.27
N PRO A 41 7.82 -13.22 -5.62
CA PRO A 41 8.79 -12.28 -5.09
C PRO A 41 9.22 -11.28 -6.15
N MET A 42 9.26 -10.01 -5.79
CA MET A 42 9.58 -8.93 -6.71
C MET A 42 10.36 -7.84 -5.96
N PHE A 43 10.45 -6.66 -6.52
CA PHE A 43 11.14 -5.51 -5.97
C PHE A 43 10.97 -5.39 -4.43
N TRP A 44 12.05 -5.13 -3.71
CA TRP A 44 12.20 -5.12 -2.24
C TRP A 44 12.21 -6.50 -1.56
N HIS A 45 12.34 -7.57 -2.35
CA HIS A 45 12.69 -8.90 -1.85
C HIS A 45 14.21 -9.14 -1.92
N PRO A 46 14.73 -10.21 -1.32
CA PRO A 46 16.13 -10.63 -1.51
C PRO A 46 16.50 -10.73 -2.99
N ALA A 47 17.66 -10.20 -3.35
CA ALA A 47 18.05 -10.03 -4.75
C ALA A 47 18.24 -11.36 -5.52
N ASP A 48 18.39 -12.46 -4.82
CA ASP A 48 18.47 -13.82 -5.36
C ASP A 48 17.11 -14.45 -5.70
N GLN A 49 16.01 -13.83 -5.22
CA GLN A 49 14.63 -14.30 -5.47
C GLN A 49 13.97 -13.67 -6.70
N HIS A 50 14.58 -12.66 -7.31
CA HIS A 50 14.04 -11.99 -8.48
C HIS A 50 15.16 -11.35 -9.35
N PRO A 51 14.91 -11.10 -10.65
CA PRO A 51 15.96 -10.63 -11.55
C PRO A 51 16.36 -9.15 -11.38
N PHE A 52 15.61 -8.35 -10.60
CA PHE A 52 15.78 -6.89 -10.53
C PHE A 52 16.68 -6.42 -9.35
N GLY A 53 17.55 -7.27 -8.82
CA GLY A 53 18.40 -6.93 -7.66
C GLY A 53 19.29 -5.72 -7.87
N ALA A 54 19.94 -5.61 -9.05
CA ALA A 54 20.78 -4.45 -9.40
C ALA A 54 19.94 -3.15 -9.49
N VAL A 55 18.77 -3.21 -10.12
CA VAL A 55 17.83 -2.08 -10.21
C VAL A 55 17.32 -1.66 -8.84
N GLN A 56 17.06 -2.61 -7.96
CA GLN A 56 16.66 -2.35 -6.57
C GLN A 56 17.77 -1.62 -5.80
N GLN A 57 19.03 -1.94 -6.03
CA GLN A 57 20.17 -1.23 -5.43
C GLN A 57 20.24 0.23 -5.89
N ILE A 58 20.06 0.49 -7.19
CA ILE A 58 19.98 1.86 -7.73
C ILE A 58 18.86 2.63 -7.08
N ALA A 59 17.65 2.06 -6.97
CA ALA A 59 16.51 2.68 -6.31
C ALA A 59 16.81 2.99 -4.83
N GLY A 60 17.40 2.03 -4.12
CA GLY A 60 17.78 2.21 -2.71
C GLY A 60 18.81 3.31 -2.50
N ALA A 61 19.80 3.42 -3.37
CA ALA A 61 20.80 4.50 -3.33
C ALA A 61 20.17 5.86 -3.67
N SER A 62 19.31 5.90 -4.68
CA SER A 62 18.59 7.09 -5.11
C SER A 62 17.70 7.67 -3.98
N CYS A 63 16.96 6.82 -3.26
CA CYS A 63 16.13 7.24 -2.12
C CYS A 63 16.93 7.85 -0.97
N ARG A 64 18.22 7.54 -0.85
CA ARG A 64 19.12 8.00 0.23
C ARG A 64 20.13 9.05 -0.22
N ARG A 65 19.86 9.73 -1.33
CA ARG A 65 20.80 10.65 -1.98
C ARG A 65 21.12 11.88 -1.12
N THR A 66 20.20 12.34 -0.28
CA THR A 66 20.44 13.45 0.66
C THR A 66 20.67 12.94 2.08
N PRO A 67 21.45 13.68 2.93
CA PRO A 67 21.73 13.27 4.31
C PRO A 67 20.47 13.00 5.14
N ASP A 68 19.46 13.87 5.04
CA ASP A 68 18.20 13.73 5.79
C ASP A 68 17.42 12.48 5.37
N ALA A 69 17.34 12.21 4.07
CA ALA A 69 16.70 11.00 3.57
C ALA A 69 17.48 9.74 3.99
N ALA A 70 18.83 9.78 3.92
CA ALA A 70 19.65 8.67 4.36
C ALA A 70 19.46 8.35 5.85
N ALA A 71 19.43 9.38 6.71
CA ALA A 71 19.19 9.22 8.14
C ALA A 71 17.78 8.66 8.44
N ALA A 72 16.76 9.18 7.74
CA ALA A 72 15.38 8.74 7.90
C ALA A 72 15.22 7.26 7.51
N PHE A 73 15.77 6.84 6.36
CA PHE A 73 15.75 5.44 5.94
C PHE A 73 16.60 4.53 6.84
N ALA A 74 17.74 5.00 7.37
CA ALA A 74 18.54 4.22 8.33
C ALA A 74 17.71 3.89 9.58
N SER A 75 16.95 4.85 10.09
CA SER A 75 16.06 4.67 11.24
C SER A 75 14.95 3.63 10.98
N ALA A 76 14.49 3.48 9.73
CA ALA A 76 13.47 2.52 9.34
C ALA A 76 13.93 1.05 9.45
N TYR A 77 15.22 0.80 9.42
CA TYR A 77 15.81 -0.55 9.52
C TYR A 77 16.31 -0.91 10.92
N ASN A 78 15.98 -0.11 11.92
CA ASN A 78 16.31 -0.42 13.31
C ASN A 78 15.23 -1.33 13.91
N TYR A 79 15.43 -2.65 13.81
CA TYR A 79 14.50 -3.66 14.27
C TYR A 79 14.78 -4.06 15.73
N PRO A 80 13.89 -3.74 16.69
CA PRO A 80 14.02 -4.18 18.06
C PRO A 80 13.90 -5.71 18.19
N GLU A 81 14.53 -6.30 19.20
CA GLU A 81 14.25 -7.67 19.58
C GLU A 81 12.84 -7.77 20.18
N LEU A 82 12.16 -8.88 19.88
CA LEU A 82 10.85 -9.19 20.45
C LEU A 82 11.01 -10.02 21.73
N SER A 83 10.21 -9.72 22.72
CA SER A 83 10.13 -10.54 23.93
C SER A 83 9.71 -11.98 23.58
N PRO A 84 10.12 -12.99 24.36
CA PRO A 84 9.53 -14.32 24.27
C PRO A 84 8.02 -14.24 24.51
N VAL A 85 7.27 -15.19 23.93
CA VAL A 85 5.82 -15.28 24.20
C VAL A 85 5.61 -15.67 25.66
N ASN A 86 4.76 -14.92 26.35
CA ASN A 86 4.38 -15.28 27.73
C ASN A 86 3.67 -16.66 27.71
N PRO A 87 4.13 -17.64 28.50
CA PRO A 87 3.53 -18.98 28.52
C PRO A 87 2.12 -19.00 29.12
N GLU A 88 1.72 -17.94 29.81
CA GLU A 88 0.40 -17.81 30.44
C GLU A 88 -0.45 -16.79 29.67
N PRO A 89 -1.23 -17.22 28.65
CA PRO A 89 -2.04 -16.29 27.86
C PRO A 89 -3.17 -15.70 28.70
N ALA A 90 -3.31 -14.40 28.64
CA ALA A 90 -4.43 -13.71 29.26
C ALA A 90 -5.74 -14.05 28.54
N ARG A 91 -6.84 -14.18 29.30
CA ARG A 91 -8.14 -14.58 28.75
C ARG A 91 -9.05 -13.35 28.57
N ARG A 92 -9.42 -13.11 27.31
CA ARG A 92 -10.37 -12.06 26.90
C ARG A 92 -11.12 -12.51 25.66
N THR A 93 -12.21 -11.82 25.35
CA THR A 93 -12.94 -12.01 24.09
C THR A 93 -12.16 -11.41 22.91
N GLY A 94 -12.49 -11.83 21.70
CA GLY A 94 -11.88 -11.27 20.48
C GLY A 94 -12.19 -9.78 20.29
N GLU A 95 -13.33 -9.30 20.79
CA GLU A 95 -13.70 -7.88 20.76
C GLU A 95 -12.84 -7.05 21.74
N GLU A 96 -12.68 -7.53 22.98
CA GLU A 96 -11.80 -6.88 23.96
C GLU A 96 -10.36 -6.80 23.47
N TRP A 97 -9.85 -7.89 22.87
CA TRP A 97 -8.50 -7.89 22.30
C TRP A 97 -8.35 -6.92 21.13
N ALA A 98 -9.34 -6.86 20.24
CA ALA A 98 -9.31 -5.95 19.11
C ALA A 98 -9.29 -4.49 19.57
N GLU A 99 -10.09 -4.11 20.57
CA GLU A 99 -10.11 -2.75 21.11
C GLU A 99 -8.82 -2.40 21.85
N MET A 100 -8.29 -3.30 22.68
CA MET A 100 -7.02 -3.09 23.37
C MET A 100 -5.83 -2.97 22.41
N ALA A 101 -5.78 -3.82 21.38
CA ALA A 101 -4.74 -3.74 20.37
C ALA A 101 -4.81 -2.45 19.55
N LYS A 102 -6.03 -1.98 19.26
CA LYS A 102 -6.28 -0.71 18.59
C LYS A 102 -5.83 0.48 19.45
N GLU A 103 -6.25 0.52 20.71
CA GLU A 103 -5.84 1.56 21.65
C GLU A 103 -4.31 1.59 21.78
N PHE A 104 -3.69 0.42 21.95
CA PHE A 104 -2.24 0.31 22.01
C PHE A 104 -1.59 0.86 20.74
N ALA A 105 -2.02 0.43 19.56
CA ALA A 105 -1.43 0.86 18.29
C ALA A 105 -1.55 2.37 18.06
N LEU A 106 -2.74 2.94 18.32
CA LEU A 106 -2.99 4.38 18.13
C LEU A 106 -2.26 5.27 19.14
N THR A 107 -1.90 4.73 20.31
CA THR A 107 -1.04 5.42 21.28
C THR A 107 0.46 5.19 21.05
N HIS A 108 0.81 4.30 20.13
CA HIS A 108 2.18 3.94 19.79
C HIS A 108 2.48 4.15 18.30
N ASP A 109 2.38 5.40 17.86
CA ASP A 109 2.78 5.89 16.52
C ASP A 109 1.84 5.55 15.33
N ALA A 110 0.85 4.66 15.43
CA ALA A 110 -0.07 4.40 14.33
C ALA A 110 -1.18 5.45 14.24
N ASP A 111 -1.60 5.79 13.03
CA ASP A 111 -2.75 6.68 12.78
C ASP A 111 -4.03 5.90 12.45
N LEU A 112 -3.87 4.66 11.96
CA LEU A 112 -4.97 3.78 11.60
C LEU A 112 -4.71 2.36 12.10
N PHE A 113 -5.79 1.67 12.43
CA PHE A 113 -5.81 0.27 12.83
C PHE A 113 -6.96 -0.46 12.14
N GLY A 114 -6.71 -1.69 11.70
CA GLY A 114 -7.72 -2.62 11.23
C GLY A 114 -7.26 -4.05 11.41
N ALA A 115 -8.18 -5.00 11.51
CA ALA A 115 -7.87 -6.41 11.65
C ALA A 115 -8.69 -7.25 10.65
N THR A 116 -8.05 -8.26 10.08
CA THR A 116 -8.67 -9.23 9.17
C THR A 116 -8.07 -10.61 9.39
N THR A 117 -8.72 -11.64 8.87
CA THR A 117 -8.13 -13.00 8.84
C THR A 117 -7.04 -13.07 7.78
N LEU A 118 -5.98 -13.82 8.05
CA LEU A 118 -4.92 -14.10 7.08
C LEU A 118 -5.49 -14.93 5.92
N LYS A 119 -5.34 -14.42 4.70
CA LYS A 119 -5.76 -15.12 3.49
C LYS A 119 -4.55 -15.53 2.66
N ASP A 120 -4.64 -16.67 2.00
CA ASP A 120 -3.53 -17.25 1.23
C ASP A 120 -2.98 -16.30 0.14
N HIS A 121 -3.85 -15.52 -0.49
CA HIS A 121 -3.46 -14.56 -1.53
C HIS A 121 -2.74 -13.29 -0.99
N TYR A 122 -2.64 -13.10 0.34
CA TYR A 122 -1.76 -12.08 0.92
C TYR A 122 -0.31 -12.56 1.02
N ILE A 123 -0.09 -13.88 0.99
CA ILE A 123 1.23 -14.46 1.18
C ILE A 123 1.92 -14.56 -0.18
N VAL A 124 3.12 -14.00 -0.26
CA VAL A 124 3.97 -14.07 -1.44
C VAL A 124 4.44 -15.50 -1.67
N ASP A 125 4.51 -15.93 -2.93
CA ASP A 125 4.96 -17.27 -3.31
C ASP A 125 6.36 -17.58 -2.76
N GLY A 126 6.55 -18.81 -2.28
CA GLY A 126 7.78 -19.24 -1.60
C GLY A 126 7.86 -18.84 -0.12
N TYR A 127 6.89 -18.12 0.43
CA TYR A 127 6.81 -17.80 1.86
C TYR A 127 5.65 -18.54 2.53
N ALA A 128 5.80 -18.76 3.85
CA ALA A 128 4.75 -19.27 4.71
C ALA A 128 4.59 -18.40 5.96
N ILE A 129 3.36 -18.27 6.43
CA ILE A 129 3.01 -17.69 7.74
C ILE A 129 2.12 -18.73 8.41
N GLU A 130 2.70 -19.44 9.37
CA GLU A 130 2.07 -20.57 10.03
C GLU A 130 1.57 -20.17 11.42
N ASP A 131 0.49 -20.79 11.86
CA ASP A 131 -0.09 -20.62 13.20
C ASP A 131 -0.44 -19.19 13.63
N GLN A 132 -0.67 -18.29 12.63
CA GLN A 132 -1.04 -16.91 12.85
C GLN A 132 -2.23 -16.52 11.96
N PRO A 133 -3.46 -16.92 12.32
CA PRO A 133 -4.64 -16.80 11.46
C PRO A 133 -5.16 -15.35 11.29
N ASN A 134 -4.66 -14.40 12.06
CA ASN A 134 -5.12 -13.01 12.02
C ASN A 134 -4.01 -12.07 11.58
N VAL A 135 -4.42 -11.01 10.88
CA VAL A 135 -3.55 -9.91 10.45
C VAL A 135 -4.10 -8.59 10.99
N ILE A 136 -3.29 -7.88 11.74
CA ILE A 136 -3.53 -6.50 12.11
C ILE A 136 -2.80 -5.62 11.08
N MET A 137 -3.52 -4.65 10.52
CA MET A 137 -2.98 -3.66 9.61
C MET A 137 -2.91 -2.29 10.28
N LEU A 138 -1.77 -1.65 10.17
CA LEU A 138 -1.51 -0.31 10.68
C LEU A 138 -1.29 0.66 9.52
N GLY A 139 -1.84 1.87 9.63
CA GLY A 139 -1.62 2.94 8.68
C GLY A 139 -0.92 4.14 9.34
N PHE A 140 -0.06 4.81 8.55
CA PHE A 140 0.77 5.93 8.98
C PHE A 140 0.63 7.06 7.96
N SER A 141 0.10 8.19 8.39
CA SER A 141 -0.11 9.33 7.50
C SER A 141 1.21 10.03 7.21
N HIS A 142 1.41 10.40 5.94
CA HIS A 142 2.47 11.31 5.54
C HIS A 142 2.12 12.75 5.90
N ASP A 143 3.13 13.54 6.25
CA ASP A 143 3.03 15.00 6.17
C ASP A 143 2.97 15.39 4.69
N TYR A 144 1.79 15.88 4.26
CA TYR A 144 1.57 16.29 2.88
C TYR A 144 2.50 17.43 2.47
N GLU A 145 2.80 18.36 3.36
CA GLU A 145 3.67 19.51 3.08
C GLU A 145 5.12 19.09 2.79
N GLU A 146 5.53 17.93 3.32
CA GLU A 146 6.81 17.31 3.01
C GLU A 146 6.72 16.40 1.77
N LEU A 147 5.68 15.55 1.71
CA LEU A 147 5.51 14.58 0.62
C LEU A 147 5.31 15.26 -0.74
N LYS A 148 4.65 16.41 -0.82
CA LYS A 148 4.42 17.15 -2.09
C LYS A 148 5.71 17.54 -2.83
N HIS A 149 6.88 17.45 -2.17
CA HIS A 149 8.18 17.72 -2.76
C HIS A 149 8.80 16.50 -3.49
N VAL A 150 7.99 15.51 -3.85
CA VAL A 150 8.40 14.41 -4.72
C VAL A 150 8.28 14.78 -6.21
N PRO A 151 9.14 14.23 -7.07
CA PRO A 151 10.26 13.33 -6.78
C PRO A 151 11.43 14.08 -6.12
N GLY A 152 12.21 13.37 -5.30
CA GLY A 152 13.40 13.95 -4.70
C GLY A 152 14.51 14.21 -5.75
N THR A 153 15.33 15.22 -5.49
CA THR A 153 16.55 15.56 -6.25
C THR A 153 17.78 15.50 -5.35
N ALA A 154 18.95 15.75 -5.92
CA ALA A 154 20.18 15.85 -5.13
C ALA A 154 20.16 17.04 -4.14
N GLU A 155 19.40 18.09 -4.49
CA GLU A 155 19.28 19.34 -3.71
C GLU A 155 18.04 19.34 -2.80
N ASN A 156 17.04 18.50 -3.08
CA ASN A 156 15.79 18.45 -2.35
C ASN A 156 15.37 17.02 -2.01
N GLY A 157 15.70 16.59 -0.79
CA GLY A 157 15.35 15.28 -0.25
C GLY A 157 14.11 15.27 0.65
N ARG A 158 13.31 16.33 0.72
CA ARG A 158 12.17 16.43 1.66
C ARG A 158 11.18 15.28 1.50
N GLY A 159 10.70 15.02 0.30
CA GLY A 159 9.78 13.93 0.03
C GLY A 159 10.35 12.55 0.37
N PRO A 160 11.54 12.16 -0.13
CA PRO A 160 12.21 10.93 0.27
C PRO A 160 12.45 10.81 1.78
N ALA A 161 12.87 11.89 2.46
CA ALA A 161 13.06 11.89 3.90
C ALA A 161 11.73 11.64 4.63
N GLU A 162 10.64 12.24 4.16
CA GLU A 162 9.30 11.98 4.70
C GLU A 162 8.90 10.51 4.55
N VAL A 163 9.14 9.92 3.39
CA VAL A 163 8.92 8.48 3.17
C VAL A 163 9.72 7.63 4.16
N GLY A 164 11.00 7.96 4.37
CA GLY A 164 11.87 7.30 5.34
C GLY A 164 11.35 7.42 6.77
N ARG A 165 10.91 8.63 7.19
CA ARG A 165 10.31 8.85 8.52
C ARG A 165 9.08 7.98 8.77
N GLN A 166 8.19 7.87 7.77
CA GLN A 166 7.00 7.03 7.92
C GLN A 166 7.35 5.53 7.95
N TYR A 167 8.36 5.09 7.22
CA TYR A 167 8.88 3.73 7.38
C TYR A 167 9.48 3.47 8.78
N ALA A 168 10.14 4.45 9.37
CA ALA A 168 10.62 4.33 10.75
C ALA A 168 9.46 4.23 11.76
N ARG A 169 8.35 4.97 11.54
CA ARG A 169 7.12 4.81 12.32
C ARG A 169 6.52 3.42 12.14
N CYS A 170 6.43 2.91 10.90
CA CYS A 170 5.98 1.56 10.61
C CYS A 170 6.75 0.51 11.42
N THR A 171 8.08 0.63 11.45
CA THR A 171 8.95 -0.30 12.19
C THR A 171 8.67 -0.21 13.70
N ARG A 172 8.73 0.98 14.29
CA ARG A 172 8.51 1.15 15.73
C ARG A 172 7.15 0.62 16.18
N ALA A 173 6.07 1.04 15.50
CA ALA A 173 4.72 0.66 15.90
C ALA A 173 4.42 -0.84 15.71
N SER A 174 4.83 -1.43 14.58
CA SER A 174 4.57 -2.84 14.32
C SER A 174 5.35 -3.75 15.27
N TYR A 175 6.59 -3.40 15.60
CA TYR A 175 7.39 -4.14 16.58
C TYR A 175 6.85 -3.94 18.00
N ALA A 176 6.48 -2.72 18.40
CA ALA A 176 5.89 -2.47 19.71
C ALA A 176 4.58 -3.24 19.90
N LEU A 177 3.71 -3.26 18.86
CA LEU A 177 2.46 -4.01 18.91
C LEU A 177 2.72 -5.53 18.97
N ALA A 178 3.63 -6.05 18.16
CA ALA A 178 3.98 -7.46 18.18
C ALA A 178 4.55 -7.87 19.54
N ASP A 179 5.43 -7.05 20.13
CA ASP A 179 5.99 -7.28 21.45
C ASP A 179 4.93 -7.25 22.55
N TRP A 180 4.01 -6.28 22.48
CA TRP A 180 2.86 -6.20 23.39
C TRP A 180 1.98 -7.46 23.31
N ILE A 181 1.65 -7.93 22.10
CA ILE A 181 0.86 -9.15 21.88
C ILE A 181 1.58 -10.37 22.48
N ARG A 182 2.89 -10.50 22.29
CA ARG A 182 3.69 -11.60 22.82
C ARG A 182 3.68 -11.62 24.35
N ARG A 183 3.69 -10.45 24.99
CA ARG A 183 3.55 -10.33 26.45
C ARG A 183 2.14 -10.70 26.95
N GLN A 184 1.11 -10.62 26.10
CA GLN A 184 -0.24 -11.13 26.43
C GLN A 184 -0.36 -12.64 26.27
N GLY A 185 0.68 -13.34 25.82
CA GLY A 185 0.72 -14.80 25.67
C GLY A 185 0.34 -15.31 24.28
N PHE A 186 0.37 -14.45 23.27
CA PHE A 186 0.07 -14.83 21.88
C PHE A 186 1.30 -14.67 20.99
N ASN A 187 1.43 -15.52 20.00
CA ASN A 187 2.47 -15.38 18.99
C ASN A 187 2.17 -14.18 18.08
N ALA A 188 3.20 -13.40 17.74
CA ALA A 188 3.07 -12.27 16.84
C ALA A 188 4.36 -12.02 16.06
N LYS A 189 4.19 -11.65 14.77
CA LYS A 189 5.29 -11.32 13.87
C LYS A 189 5.02 -9.99 13.17
N PRO A 190 5.92 -8.99 13.29
CA PRO A 190 5.78 -7.72 12.61
C PRO A 190 6.20 -7.82 11.14
N PHE A 191 5.51 -7.07 10.29
CA PHE A 191 5.81 -6.84 8.88
C PHE A 191 5.87 -5.33 8.65
N PRO A 192 6.97 -4.65 9.03
CA PRO A 192 7.15 -3.24 8.77
C PRO A 192 7.22 -2.98 7.26
N GLY A 193 6.74 -1.81 6.81
CA GLY A 193 6.70 -1.47 5.40
C GLY A 193 8.00 -1.67 4.62
N PRO A 194 9.20 -1.38 5.18
CA PRO A 194 10.47 -1.62 4.48
C PRO A 194 10.83 -3.10 4.31
N ARG A 195 10.25 -4.00 5.09
CA ARG A 195 10.49 -5.45 5.06
C ARG A 195 9.22 -6.23 5.38
N ALA A 196 8.28 -6.16 4.47
CA ALA A 196 7.04 -6.93 4.54
C ALA A 196 7.10 -8.19 3.65
N ASP A 197 8.29 -8.71 3.40
CA ASP A 197 8.67 -9.67 2.36
C ASP A 197 7.62 -10.77 2.10
N ALA A 198 7.08 -11.39 3.15
CA ALA A 198 6.11 -12.47 3.02
C ALA A 198 4.65 -11.98 2.85
N LEU A 199 4.34 -10.74 3.22
CA LEU A 199 2.96 -10.25 3.35
C LEU A 199 2.66 -9.09 2.40
N LEU A 200 1.67 -9.25 1.53
CA LEU A 200 1.13 -8.17 0.71
C LEU A 200 0.24 -7.26 1.57
N LEU A 201 0.76 -6.08 1.93
CA LEU A 201 0.09 -5.17 2.85
C LEU A 201 -1.18 -4.52 2.26
N ILE A 202 -1.22 -4.21 0.96
CA ILE A 202 -2.35 -3.49 0.35
C ILE A 202 -3.65 -4.32 0.37
N PRO A 203 -3.68 -5.58 -0.12
CA PRO A 203 -4.91 -6.37 -0.07
C PRO A 203 -5.35 -6.66 1.38
N ALA A 204 -4.42 -6.92 2.29
CA ALA A 204 -4.73 -7.10 3.70
C ALA A 204 -5.32 -5.82 4.34
N ALA A 205 -4.80 -4.64 3.99
CA ALA A 205 -5.31 -3.36 4.47
C ALA A 205 -6.71 -3.03 3.94
N ILE A 206 -7.02 -3.41 2.68
CA ILE A 206 -8.36 -3.25 2.10
C ILE A 206 -9.36 -4.11 2.89
N ASP A 207 -9.05 -5.38 3.09
CA ASP A 207 -9.92 -6.30 3.82
C ASP A 207 -10.04 -5.98 5.30
N ALA A 208 -9.01 -5.35 5.89
CA ALA A 208 -9.04 -4.80 7.25
C ALA A 208 -9.79 -3.44 7.36
N GLY A 209 -10.41 -2.96 6.29
CA GLY A 209 -11.24 -1.75 6.30
C GLY A 209 -10.47 -0.43 6.25
N LEU A 210 -9.16 -0.45 5.92
CA LEU A 210 -8.36 0.77 5.91
C LEU A 210 -8.56 1.62 4.64
N GLY A 211 -9.17 1.08 3.59
CA GLY A 211 -9.41 1.86 2.37
C GLY A 211 -9.70 1.03 1.13
N GLU A 212 -9.67 1.68 -0.03
CA GLU A 212 -9.89 1.09 -1.34
C GLU A 212 -8.65 1.22 -2.23
N LEU A 213 -8.51 0.36 -3.25
CA LEU A 213 -7.40 0.43 -4.19
C LEU A 213 -7.57 1.61 -5.15
N GLY A 214 -6.61 2.52 -5.15
CA GLY A 214 -6.57 3.63 -6.10
C GLY A 214 -5.97 3.25 -7.46
N LYS A 215 -6.29 4.03 -8.51
CA LYS A 215 -5.74 3.87 -9.87
C LYS A 215 -4.20 3.86 -9.90
N HIS A 216 -3.57 4.58 -8.98
CA HIS A 216 -2.10 4.61 -8.82
C HIS A 216 -1.52 3.36 -8.12
N GLY A 217 -2.31 2.32 -7.88
CA GLY A 217 -1.85 1.05 -7.31
C GLY A 217 -1.58 1.07 -5.80
N SER A 218 -1.90 2.17 -5.10
CA SER A 218 -1.80 2.28 -3.65
C SER A 218 -3.16 2.41 -3.00
N LEU A 219 -3.21 2.29 -1.66
CA LEU A 219 -4.42 2.46 -0.88
C LEU A 219 -4.90 3.92 -0.91
N ILE A 220 -6.20 4.13 -0.96
CA ILE A 220 -6.87 5.40 -0.65
C ILE A 220 -7.70 5.19 0.61
N ASN A 221 -7.40 5.95 1.65
CA ASN A 221 -8.15 5.96 2.91
C ASN A 221 -9.13 7.15 2.92
N ARG A 222 -10.23 7.01 3.64
CA ARG A 222 -11.26 8.07 3.70
C ARG A 222 -10.81 9.35 4.40
N THR A 223 -9.84 9.27 5.32
CA THR A 223 -9.34 10.41 6.10
C THR A 223 -8.05 10.97 5.51
N TYR A 224 -7.08 10.10 5.23
CA TYR A 224 -5.73 10.48 4.80
C TYR A 224 -5.50 10.35 3.29
N GLY A 225 -6.52 9.88 2.55
CA GLY A 225 -6.41 9.66 1.11
C GLY A 225 -5.29 8.67 0.77
N SER A 226 -4.46 9.02 -0.22
CA SER A 226 -3.30 8.20 -0.62
C SER A 226 -2.02 8.49 0.18
N ASN A 227 -2.06 9.43 1.14
CA ASN A 227 -0.92 9.82 1.98
C ASN A 227 -0.67 8.81 3.10
N LEU A 228 -0.43 7.55 2.76
CA LEU A 228 -0.29 6.49 3.75
C LEU A 228 0.92 5.59 3.49
N ARG A 229 1.52 5.14 4.60
CA ARG A 229 2.34 3.93 4.67
C ARG A 229 1.60 2.88 5.48
N LEU A 230 1.95 1.63 5.25
CA LEU A 230 1.33 0.48 5.88
C LEU A 230 2.38 -0.38 6.58
N ALA A 231 1.98 -0.98 7.69
CA ALA A 231 2.66 -2.11 8.31
C ALA A 231 1.63 -3.16 8.70
N GLY A 232 2.07 -4.40 8.88
CA GLY A 232 1.25 -5.50 9.34
C GLY A 232 1.82 -6.16 10.58
N VAL A 233 0.97 -6.82 11.34
CA VAL A 233 1.34 -7.77 12.40
C VAL A 233 0.47 -9.00 12.25
N THR A 234 1.07 -10.18 12.04
CA THR A 234 0.32 -11.44 12.09
C THR A 234 0.33 -12.01 13.51
N THR A 235 -0.74 -12.70 13.90
CA THR A 235 -0.87 -13.22 15.27
C THR A 235 -1.91 -14.34 15.36
N ASP A 236 -1.77 -15.19 16.39
CA ASP A 236 -2.78 -16.14 16.85
C ASP A 236 -3.69 -15.57 17.94
N MET A 237 -3.50 -14.30 18.36
CA MET A 237 -4.42 -13.61 19.27
C MET A 237 -5.83 -13.62 18.64
N PRO A 238 -6.86 -14.07 19.37
CA PRO A 238 -8.22 -14.04 18.85
C PRO A 238 -8.69 -12.59 18.71
N LEU A 239 -9.05 -12.19 17.48
CA LEU A 239 -9.46 -10.83 17.18
C LEU A 239 -10.80 -10.83 16.45
N THR A 240 -11.68 -9.90 16.83
CA THR A 240 -12.82 -9.55 15.97
C THR A 240 -12.31 -8.76 14.77
N THR A 241 -12.63 -9.25 13.56
CA THR A 241 -12.19 -8.66 12.31
C THR A 241 -13.15 -7.55 11.86
N GLN A 242 -12.60 -6.56 11.17
CA GLN A 242 -13.38 -5.50 10.54
C GLN A 242 -13.81 -5.93 9.13
N GLN A 243 -14.85 -5.29 8.63
CA GLN A 243 -15.28 -5.50 7.25
C GLN A 243 -14.75 -4.40 6.35
N MET A 244 -14.46 -4.76 5.10
CA MET A 244 -14.09 -3.83 4.05
C MET A 244 -15.20 -2.79 3.87
N GLU A 245 -14.83 -1.51 3.93
CA GLU A 245 -15.73 -0.39 3.72
C GLU A 245 -15.48 0.24 2.35
N GLN A 246 -16.50 0.21 1.49
CA GLN A 246 -16.45 0.92 0.21
C GLN A 246 -17.06 2.31 0.37
N PHE A 247 -16.26 3.35 0.14
CA PHE A 247 -16.70 4.75 0.18
C PHE A 247 -16.66 5.44 -1.18
N GLY A 248 -16.25 4.72 -2.25
CA GLY A 248 -16.34 5.16 -3.63
C GLY A 248 -15.06 5.75 -4.19
N ALA A 249 -13.90 5.47 -3.61
CA ALA A 249 -12.62 5.89 -4.19
C ALA A 249 -12.36 5.15 -5.50
N ASP A 250 -12.71 3.88 -5.61
CA ASP A 250 -12.61 3.12 -6.85
C ASP A 250 -13.49 3.71 -7.96
N ASP A 251 -14.76 4.02 -7.67
CA ASP A 251 -15.67 4.69 -8.62
C ASP A 251 -15.15 6.08 -9.05
N PHE A 252 -14.55 6.83 -8.12
CA PHE A 252 -13.92 8.11 -8.43
C PHE A 252 -12.77 7.92 -9.41
N CYS A 253 -11.93 6.92 -9.19
CA CYS A 253 -10.76 6.59 -10.01
C CYS A 253 -11.11 6.24 -11.46
N LEU A 254 -12.31 5.69 -11.73
CA LEU A 254 -12.75 5.38 -13.10
C LEU A 254 -12.74 6.61 -14.02
N ASN A 255 -13.06 7.79 -13.49
CA ASN A 255 -13.14 9.04 -14.26
C ASN A 255 -12.02 10.04 -13.96
N CYS A 256 -11.21 9.79 -12.92
CA CYS A 256 -10.10 10.66 -12.54
C CYS A 256 -8.84 10.27 -13.34
N ARG A 257 -8.18 11.28 -13.92
CA ARG A 257 -6.96 11.10 -14.72
C ARG A 257 -5.72 11.76 -14.10
N ILE A 258 -5.83 12.39 -12.94
CA ILE A 258 -4.78 13.26 -12.40
C ILE A 258 -3.45 12.50 -12.20
N CYS A 259 -3.49 11.31 -11.57
CA CYS A 259 -2.27 10.52 -11.37
C CYS A 259 -1.72 9.93 -12.68
N GLU A 260 -2.60 9.57 -13.62
CA GLU A 260 -2.26 9.11 -14.96
C GLU A 260 -1.57 10.22 -15.79
N ASP A 261 -2.19 11.41 -15.83
CA ASP A 261 -1.65 12.54 -16.57
C ASP A 261 -0.33 13.06 -15.97
N ALA A 262 -0.16 12.96 -14.65
CA ALA A 262 1.05 13.39 -13.95
C ALA A 262 2.20 12.38 -13.99
N CYS A 263 1.95 11.11 -14.35
CA CYS A 263 2.98 10.06 -14.36
C CYS A 263 3.99 10.29 -15.50
N PRO A 264 5.28 10.60 -15.23
CA PRO A 264 6.24 10.90 -16.30
C PRO A 264 6.46 9.74 -17.27
N PRO A 265 6.65 8.47 -16.83
CA PRO A 265 6.86 7.34 -17.72
C PRO A 265 5.57 6.73 -18.28
N ASP A 266 4.40 7.34 -18.06
CA ASP A 266 3.11 6.85 -18.56
C ASP A 266 2.77 5.40 -18.09
N ALA A 267 3.01 5.13 -16.83
CA ALA A 267 2.88 3.80 -16.25
C ALA A 267 1.48 3.47 -15.71
N ILE A 268 0.58 4.45 -15.62
CA ILE A 268 -0.75 4.28 -15.04
C ILE A 268 -1.78 4.15 -16.14
N SER A 269 -2.50 3.02 -16.18
CA SER A 269 -3.51 2.73 -17.19
C SER A 269 -4.82 3.48 -16.93
N GLU A 270 -5.53 3.83 -18.01
CA GLU A 270 -6.90 4.38 -17.93
C GLU A 270 -7.90 3.41 -17.33
N THR A 271 -7.70 2.12 -17.58
CA THR A 271 -8.63 1.05 -17.20
C THR A 271 -7.96 0.03 -16.30
N LYS A 272 -8.78 -0.71 -15.55
CA LYS A 272 -8.32 -1.87 -14.81
C LYS A 272 -7.75 -2.94 -15.75
N GLN A 273 -6.82 -3.72 -15.23
CA GLN A 273 -6.12 -4.78 -15.96
C GLN A 273 -6.33 -6.12 -15.26
N TRP A 274 -6.33 -7.20 -16.02
CA TRP A 274 -6.26 -8.53 -15.44
C TRP A 274 -4.87 -8.80 -14.87
N VAL A 275 -4.82 -9.19 -13.60
CA VAL A 275 -3.57 -9.50 -12.90
C VAL A 275 -3.83 -10.67 -11.95
N ARG A 276 -3.26 -11.82 -12.23
CA ARG A 276 -3.40 -13.04 -11.40
C ARG A 276 -4.86 -13.39 -11.08
N GLY A 277 -5.72 -13.39 -12.08
CA GLY A 277 -7.12 -13.80 -11.95
C GLY A 277 -8.10 -12.72 -11.46
N GLU A 278 -7.64 -11.49 -11.26
CA GLU A 278 -8.46 -10.37 -10.80
C GLU A 278 -8.36 -9.17 -11.74
N GLU A 279 -9.47 -8.52 -12.04
CA GLU A 279 -9.49 -7.25 -12.76
C GLU A 279 -9.33 -6.09 -11.78
N ARG A 280 -8.15 -5.44 -11.82
CA ARG A 280 -7.76 -4.43 -10.84
C ARG A 280 -6.93 -3.27 -11.43
N TRP A 281 -6.83 -2.18 -10.70
CA TRP A 281 -5.86 -1.13 -11.02
C TRP A 281 -4.45 -1.70 -10.94
N TYR A 282 -3.67 -1.45 -11.97
CA TYR A 282 -2.28 -1.90 -12.07
C TYR A 282 -1.41 -0.78 -12.62
N VAL A 283 -0.24 -0.61 -12.01
CA VAL A 283 0.81 0.28 -12.49
C VAL A 283 1.81 -0.56 -13.27
N ASP A 284 2.03 -0.22 -14.52
CA ASP A 284 3.00 -0.89 -15.40
C ASP A 284 4.39 -0.84 -14.78
N PHE A 285 4.88 -2.00 -14.34
CA PHE A 285 6.15 -2.12 -13.64
C PHE A 285 7.31 -1.71 -14.53
N ASP A 286 7.31 -2.20 -15.80
CA ASP A 286 8.43 -2.01 -16.72
C ASP A 286 8.57 -0.54 -17.14
N LYS A 287 7.50 0.24 -17.08
CA LYS A 287 7.52 1.69 -17.27
C LYS A 287 7.82 2.47 -15.98
N CYS A 288 7.22 2.06 -14.85
CA CYS A 288 7.32 2.78 -13.58
C CYS A 288 8.71 2.70 -12.96
N ILE A 289 9.26 1.48 -12.87
CA ILE A 289 10.48 1.23 -12.09
C ILE A 289 11.71 1.97 -12.61
N PRO A 290 11.92 2.16 -13.92
CA PRO A 290 13.02 2.99 -14.39
C PRO A 290 12.98 4.41 -13.82
N PHE A 291 11.85 5.08 -13.94
CA PHE A 291 11.70 6.44 -13.39
C PHE A 291 11.76 6.46 -11.87
N PHE A 292 11.09 5.50 -11.22
CA PHE A 292 11.11 5.35 -9.76
C PHE A 292 12.53 5.20 -9.21
N ALA A 293 13.34 4.33 -9.81
CA ALA A 293 14.69 4.05 -9.34
C ALA A 293 15.64 5.24 -9.51
N GLU A 294 15.52 5.99 -10.59
CA GLU A 294 16.37 7.16 -10.85
C GLU A 294 15.93 8.41 -10.07
N ASN A 295 14.67 8.48 -9.64
CA ASN A 295 14.06 9.66 -9.06
C ASN A 295 13.59 9.45 -7.61
N ALA A 296 14.49 8.95 -6.76
CA ALA A 296 14.35 8.85 -5.31
C ALA A 296 13.02 8.21 -4.83
N GLY A 297 12.57 7.15 -5.54
CA GLY A 297 11.31 6.48 -5.21
C GLY A 297 10.06 7.19 -5.73
N CYS A 298 10.21 8.21 -6.55
CA CYS A 298 9.19 9.01 -7.24
C CYS A 298 8.03 9.48 -6.34
N ALA A 299 6.92 8.71 -6.25
CA ALA A 299 5.68 9.00 -5.51
C ALA A 299 4.82 10.19 -6.04
N ILE A 300 5.07 10.71 -7.26
CA ILE A 300 4.27 11.80 -7.84
C ILE A 300 2.78 11.45 -7.85
N CYS A 301 2.42 10.24 -8.29
CA CYS A 301 1.03 9.79 -8.39
C CYS A 301 0.29 9.79 -7.05
N ILE A 302 1.01 9.59 -5.94
CA ILE A 302 0.48 9.67 -4.58
C ILE A 302 0.24 11.12 -4.19
N ALA A 303 1.25 11.99 -4.38
CA ALA A 303 1.20 13.38 -3.96
C ALA A 303 0.19 14.22 -4.76
N VAL A 304 -0.02 13.94 -6.06
CA VAL A 304 -0.99 14.68 -6.88
C VAL A 304 -2.42 14.17 -6.73
N CYS A 305 -2.64 13.02 -6.08
CA CYS A 305 -3.96 12.43 -5.92
C CYS A 305 -4.89 13.43 -5.19
N PRO A 306 -6.10 13.70 -5.72
CA PRO A 306 -7.04 14.62 -5.05
C PRO A 306 -7.37 14.20 -3.63
N TRP A 307 -7.42 12.90 -3.36
CA TRP A 307 -7.67 12.37 -2.02
C TRP A 307 -6.52 12.65 -1.03
N ALA A 308 -5.29 12.84 -1.52
CA ALA A 308 -4.12 13.14 -0.69
C ALA A 308 -4.11 14.58 -0.14
N ARG A 309 -4.82 15.49 -0.78
CA ARG A 309 -4.78 16.91 -0.43
C ARG A 309 -5.55 17.18 0.87
N PRO A 310 -4.93 17.85 1.86
CA PRO A 310 -5.61 18.19 3.11
C PRO A 310 -6.95 18.91 2.88
N GLY A 311 -8.00 18.51 3.60
CA GLY A 311 -9.34 19.08 3.54
C GLY A 311 -10.16 18.73 2.28
N ILE A 312 -9.63 17.94 1.33
CA ILE A 312 -10.37 17.57 0.12
C ILE A 312 -11.11 16.24 0.28
N ALA A 313 -10.58 15.30 1.05
CA ALA A 313 -11.16 13.97 1.21
C ALA A 313 -12.63 14.01 1.67
N GLU A 314 -12.97 14.83 2.66
CA GLU A 314 -14.34 14.99 3.15
C GLU A 314 -15.31 15.45 2.06
N ASN A 315 -14.92 16.42 1.24
CA ASN A 315 -15.72 16.91 0.12
C ASN A 315 -15.92 15.82 -0.95
N LEU A 316 -14.88 15.02 -1.22
CA LEU A 316 -14.96 13.90 -2.15
C LEU A 316 -15.89 12.80 -1.60
N LEU A 317 -15.77 12.45 -0.32
CA LEU A 317 -16.67 11.51 0.36
C LEU A 317 -18.14 11.95 0.22
N ALA A 318 -18.45 13.19 0.57
CA ALA A 318 -19.81 13.72 0.45
C ALA A 318 -20.33 13.68 -1.00
N LYS A 319 -19.48 13.96 -1.99
CA LYS A 319 -19.82 13.88 -3.41
C LYS A 319 -20.08 12.43 -3.85
N MET A 320 -19.23 11.49 -3.44
CA MET A 320 -19.37 10.10 -3.82
C MET A 320 -20.58 9.44 -3.15
N THR A 321 -20.87 9.77 -1.90
CA THR A 321 -22.09 9.34 -1.21
C THR A 321 -23.33 9.78 -1.96
N ARG A 322 -23.46 11.08 -2.29
CA ARG A 322 -24.59 11.60 -3.09
C ARG A 322 -24.73 10.91 -4.45
N ARG A 323 -23.62 10.63 -5.13
CA ARG A 323 -23.63 9.93 -6.41
C ARG A 323 -24.15 8.50 -6.27
N ARG A 324 -23.68 7.76 -5.27
CA ARG A 324 -24.12 6.37 -4.99
C ARG A 324 -25.60 6.32 -4.64
N GLU A 325 -26.11 7.22 -3.81
CA GLU A 325 -27.52 7.32 -3.48
C GLU A 325 -28.38 7.65 -4.71
N ALA A 326 -27.91 8.54 -5.61
CA ALA A 326 -28.62 8.85 -6.85
C ALA A 326 -28.68 7.64 -7.78
N MET A 327 -27.56 6.90 -7.91
CA MET A 327 -27.53 5.67 -8.70
C MET A 327 -28.41 4.57 -8.12
N ALA A 328 -28.45 4.41 -6.79
CA ALA A 328 -29.33 3.45 -6.13
C ALA A 328 -30.82 3.79 -6.39
N ARG A 329 -31.21 5.06 -6.24
CA ARG A 329 -32.56 5.53 -6.57
C ARG A 329 -32.94 5.25 -8.05
N SER A 330 -32.03 5.52 -8.97
CA SER A 330 -32.28 5.26 -10.40
C SER A 330 -32.49 3.78 -10.70
N ARG A 331 -31.73 2.88 -10.04
CA ARG A 331 -31.90 1.43 -10.20
C ARG A 331 -33.26 0.96 -9.66
N VAL A 332 -33.70 1.46 -8.52
CA VAL A 332 -35.02 1.13 -7.95
C VAL A 332 -36.15 1.59 -8.90
N VAL A 333 -36.05 2.81 -9.42
CA VAL A 333 -37.05 3.33 -10.39
C VAL A 333 -37.08 2.48 -11.66
N ALA A 334 -35.93 2.09 -12.20
CA ALA A 334 -35.86 1.22 -13.38
C ALA A 334 -36.51 -0.16 -13.11
N ALA A 335 -36.19 -0.77 -11.96
CA ALA A 335 -36.78 -2.06 -11.58
C ALA A 335 -38.30 -2.01 -11.44
N LEU A 336 -38.84 -0.97 -10.81
CA LEU A 336 -40.30 -0.75 -10.69
C LEU A 336 -40.97 -0.49 -12.04
N SER A 337 -40.28 0.18 -12.97
CA SER A 337 -40.80 0.39 -14.34
C SER A 337 -40.86 -0.92 -15.15
N ASP A 338 -39.86 -1.78 -14.99
CA ASP A 338 -39.85 -3.11 -15.65
C ASP A 338 -40.89 -4.05 -15.08
N GLU A 339 -41.20 -3.98 -13.78
CA GLU A 339 -42.32 -4.73 -13.17
C GLU A 339 -43.70 -4.23 -13.64
N ALA A 340 -43.87 -2.96 -13.80
CA ALA A 340 -45.11 -2.35 -14.28
C ALA A 340 -45.38 -2.60 -15.79
N ALA A 341 -44.32 -2.94 -16.55
CA ALA A 341 -44.41 -3.25 -17.98
C ALA A 341 -44.66 -4.73 -18.28
N ARG A 342 -44.68 -5.61 -17.28
CA ARG A 342 -45.01 -7.06 -17.35
C ARG A 342 -46.42 -7.31 -16.93
#